data_b20f053b73642a234eef23b878c692be
#
_entry.id   b20f053b73642a234eef23b878c692be
#
_cell.length_a   1.000
_cell.length_b   1.000
_cell.length_c   1.000
_cell.angle_alpha   90.00
_cell.angle_beta   90.00
_cell.angle_gamma   90.00
#
_symmetry.space_group_name_H-M   'P 1'
#
loop_
_entity.id
_entity.type
_entity.pdbx_description
1 polymer ?
#
loop_
_entity_poly.entity_id
_entity_poly.type
_entity_poly.pdbx_seq_one_letter_code
_entity_poly.pdbx_strand_id
1 'polypeptide(L)'
;TALDLQQMDLLDEKYPRVAARVRQHLETGWEPTLALLQQAMEQGVIRTVSLPVLQRMISASIESFLADRTLEQQGIPYAGALDEMMDILLDGLLIR
;
A
#
# COMPACT_ATOMS: atom_id res chain seq x y z
N THR A 1 14.34 -6.20 1.35
CA THR A 1 13.05 -6.09 0.83
C THR A 1 12.09 -7.10 1.31
N ALA A 2 10.97 -6.75 1.20
CA ALA A 2 9.93 -7.31 1.94
C ALA A 2 9.14 -8.42 1.27
N LEU A 3 8.96 -8.41 -0.01
CA LEU A 3 8.15 -9.41 -0.71
C LEU A 3 9.05 -10.43 -1.36
N ASP A 4 8.76 -11.71 -1.15
CA ASP A 4 9.48 -12.73 -1.87
C ASP A 4 8.81 -13.00 -3.25
N LEU A 5 9.57 -13.63 -4.14
CA LEU A 5 9.12 -13.87 -5.51
C LEU A 5 7.89 -14.79 -5.59
N GLN A 6 7.78 -15.70 -4.64
CA GLN A 6 6.67 -16.64 -4.58
C GLN A 6 5.35 -15.91 -4.30
N GLN A 7 5.38 -14.95 -3.40
CA GLN A 7 4.21 -14.13 -3.07
C GLN A 7 3.78 -13.27 -4.25
N MET A 8 4.75 -12.72 -4.98
CA MET A 8 4.46 -11.94 -6.18
C MET A 8 3.85 -12.78 -7.29
N ASP A 9 4.35 -14.00 -7.48
CA ASP A 9 3.80 -14.92 -8.48
C ASP A 9 2.34 -15.26 -8.19
N LEU A 10 2.04 -15.52 -6.92
CA LEU A 10 0.68 -15.78 -6.48
C LEU A 10 -0.24 -14.58 -6.71
N LEU A 11 0.26 -13.39 -6.42
CA LEU A 11 -0.48 -12.15 -6.60
C LEU A 11 -0.75 -11.89 -8.08
N ASP A 12 0.24 -12.10 -8.95
CA ASP A 12 0.08 -11.99 -10.40
C ASP A 12 -1.02 -12.91 -10.92
N GLU A 13 -1.08 -14.12 -10.42
CA GLU A 13 -2.03 -15.11 -10.88
C GLU A 13 -3.46 -14.75 -10.48
N LYS A 14 -3.65 -14.33 -9.23
CA LYS A 14 -4.98 -14.08 -8.68
C LYS A 14 -5.47 -12.65 -8.86
N TYR A 15 -4.58 -11.67 -8.75
CA TYR A 15 -4.94 -10.25 -8.73
C TYR A 15 -3.97 -9.43 -9.58
N PRO A 16 -4.04 -9.55 -10.91
CA PRO A 16 -3.04 -8.92 -11.77
C PRO A 16 -2.98 -7.39 -11.67
N ARG A 17 -4.10 -6.73 -11.39
CA ARG A 17 -4.09 -5.27 -11.23
C ARG A 17 -3.38 -4.83 -9.96
N VAL A 18 -3.61 -5.55 -8.88
CA VAL A 18 -2.94 -5.28 -7.60
C VAL A 18 -1.46 -5.58 -7.74
N ALA A 19 -1.12 -6.70 -8.40
CA ALA A 19 0.26 -7.07 -8.65
C ALA A 19 1.00 -5.99 -9.43
N ALA A 20 0.35 -5.39 -10.43
CA ALA A 20 0.95 -4.33 -11.22
C ALA A 20 1.30 -3.11 -10.37
N ARG A 21 0.40 -2.72 -9.45
CA ARG A 21 0.65 -1.60 -8.54
C ARG A 21 1.80 -1.89 -7.58
N VAL A 22 1.80 -3.08 -6.98
CA VAL A 22 2.86 -3.49 -6.05
C VAL A 22 4.20 -3.53 -6.78
N ARG A 23 4.21 -4.11 -7.98
CA ARG A 23 5.42 -4.20 -8.79
C ARG A 23 5.93 -2.82 -9.17
N GLN A 24 5.03 -1.89 -9.49
CA GLN A 24 5.42 -0.52 -9.79
C GLN A 24 6.14 0.13 -8.61
N HIS A 25 5.63 -0.02 -7.40
CA HIS A 25 6.30 0.49 -6.20
C HIS A 25 7.67 -0.16 -5.99
N LEU A 26 7.77 -1.46 -6.22
CA LEU A 26 9.04 -2.18 -6.05
C LEU A 26 10.09 -1.76 -7.10
N GLU A 27 9.65 -1.54 -8.34
CA GLU A 27 10.56 -1.19 -9.45
C GLU A 27 10.97 0.27 -9.44
N THR A 28 10.02 1.18 -9.19
CA THR A 28 10.30 2.61 -9.21
C THR A 28 10.66 3.16 -7.84
N GLY A 29 10.45 2.36 -6.80
CA GLY A 29 10.68 2.76 -5.42
C GLY A 29 9.59 3.70 -4.92
N TRP A 30 9.86 4.29 -3.78
CA TRP A 30 8.91 5.15 -3.10
C TRP A 30 9.07 6.62 -3.46
N GLU A 31 10.16 6.98 -4.15
CA GLU A 31 10.48 8.40 -4.39
C GLU A 31 9.36 9.19 -5.04
N PRO A 32 8.72 8.73 -6.14
CA PRO A 32 7.63 9.50 -6.73
C PRO A 32 6.43 9.68 -5.80
N THR A 33 6.10 8.62 -5.06
CA THR A 33 4.98 8.65 -4.11
C THR A 33 5.28 9.60 -2.96
N LEU A 34 6.49 9.52 -2.41
CA LEU A 34 6.89 10.39 -1.30
C LEU A 34 6.92 11.85 -1.74
N ALA A 35 7.36 12.13 -2.96
CA ALA A 35 7.36 13.49 -3.50
C ALA A 35 5.95 14.06 -3.60
N LEU A 36 4.99 13.27 -4.06
CA LEU A 36 3.59 13.67 -4.13
C LEU A 36 3.02 13.95 -2.75
N LEU A 37 3.31 13.08 -1.80
CA LEU A 37 2.84 13.24 -0.41
C LEU A 37 3.43 14.48 0.23
N GLN A 38 4.72 14.72 0.00
CA GLN A 38 5.38 15.92 0.50
C GLN A 38 4.72 17.19 -0.07
N GLN A 39 4.46 17.19 -1.36
CA GLN A 39 3.78 18.31 -2.01
C GLN A 39 2.39 18.54 -1.45
N ALA A 40 1.64 17.47 -1.23
CA ALA A 40 0.29 17.54 -0.66
C ALA A 40 0.32 18.11 0.76
N MET A 41 1.34 17.77 1.56
CA MET A 41 1.51 18.36 2.88
C MET A 41 1.81 19.86 2.80
N GLU A 42 2.68 20.25 1.88
CA GLU A 42 3.05 21.65 1.68
C GLU A 42 1.86 22.50 1.24
N GLN A 43 0.99 21.93 0.43
CA GLN A 43 -0.21 22.59 -0.04
C GLN A 43 -1.36 22.55 0.96
N GLY A 44 -1.22 21.86 2.06
CA GLY A 44 -2.26 21.74 3.08
C GLY A 44 -3.43 20.84 2.69
N VAL A 45 -3.25 20.00 1.68
CA VAL A 45 -4.29 19.04 1.25
C VAL A 45 -4.39 17.87 2.22
N ILE A 46 -3.25 17.42 2.72
CA ILE A 46 -3.19 16.38 3.74
C ILE A 46 -2.48 16.93 4.98
N ARG A 47 -2.74 16.27 6.10
CA ARG A 47 -2.10 16.63 7.37
C ARG A 47 -0.60 16.31 7.31
N THR A 48 0.19 17.03 8.10
CA THR A 48 1.62 16.75 8.20
C THR A 48 1.85 15.45 8.95
N VAL A 49 2.56 14.53 8.31
CA VAL A 49 2.91 13.24 8.90
C VAL A 49 4.39 12.96 8.63
N SER A 50 4.95 12.02 9.38
CA SER A 50 6.30 11.52 9.12
C SER A 50 6.23 10.58 7.93
N LEU A 51 6.79 10.97 6.79
CA LEU A 51 6.78 10.12 5.59
C LEU A 51 7.44 8.75 5.81
N PRO A 52 8.57 8.65 6.55
CA PRO A 52 9.12 7.33 6.85
C PRO A 52 8.16 6.43 7.63
N VAL A 53 7.38 6.98 8.54
CA VAL A 53 6.38 6.21 9.29
C VAL A 53 5.26 5.76 8.36
N LEU A 54 4.74 6.66 7.54
CA LEU A 54 3.67 6.33 6.60
C LEU A 54 4.12 5.25 5.62
N GLN A 55 5.33 5.38 5.08
CA GLN A 55 5.89 4.39 4.16
C GLN A 55 5.96 3.01 4.81
N ARG A 56 6.44 2.94 6.04
CA ARG A 56 6.56 1.66 6.75
C ARG A 56 5.19 1.06 7.05
N MET A 57 4.22 1.88 7.39
CA MET A 57 2.86 1.40 7.62
C MET A 57 2.28 0.76 6.37
N ILE A 58 2.43 1.43 5.23
CA ILE A 58 1.92 0.91 3.96
C ILE A 58 2.66 -0.37 3.57
N SER A 59 3.98 -0.36 3.62
CA SER A 59 4.80 -1.52 3.26
C SER A 59 4.50 -2.72 4.15
N ALA A 60 4.44 -2.52 5.45
CA ALA A 60 4.15 -3.60 6.40
C ALA A 60 2.76 -4.17 6.19
N SER A 61 1.79 -3.32 5.88
CA SER A 61 0.42 -3.78 5.61
C SER A 61 0.35 -4.64 4.36
N ILE A 62 0.99 -4.21 3.28
CA ILE A 62 1.03 -4.98 2.04
C ILE A 62 1.68 -6.35 2.29
N GLU A 63 2.81 -6.37 2.98
CA GLU A 63 3.50 -7.62 3.31
C GLU A 63 2.62 -8.55 4.13
N SER A 64 1.97 -8.00 5.15
CA SER A 64 1.10 -8.78 6.02
C SER A 64 -0.07 -9.39 5.24
N PHE A 65 -0.70 -8.60 4.36
CA PHE A 65 -1.83 -9.08 3.57
C PHE A 65 -1.44 -10.20 2.61
N LEU A 66 -0.22 -10.15 2.08
CA LEU A 66 0.28 -11.18 1.15
C LEU A 66 0.76 -12.43 1.87
N ALA A 67 1.39 -12.26 3.04
CA ALA A 67 2.00 -13.37 3.77
C ALA A 67 0.97 -14.17 4.58
N ASP A 68 -0.08 -13.52 5.06
CA ASP A 68 -1.05 -14.11 5.98
C ASP A 68 -2.40 -14.24 5.28
N ARG A 69 -2.91 -15.46 5.18
CA ARG A 69 -4.19 -15.73 4.52
C ARG A 69 -5.40 -15.61 5.43
N THR A 70 -5.22 -15.08 6.62
CA THR A 70 -6.30 -14.97 7.60
C THR A 70 -7.47 -14.17 7.05
N LEU A 71 -7.19 -13.04 6.38
CA LEU A 71 -8.24 -12.21 5.79
C LEU A 71 -8.99 -12.94 4.67
N GLU A 72 -8.26 -13.64 3.82
CA GLU A 72 -8.87 -14.43 2.75
C GLU A 72 -9.80 -15.50 3.31
N GLN A 73 -9.39 -16.16 4.39
CA GLN A 73 -10.21 -17.15 5.08
C GLN A 73 -11.47 -16.54 5.69
N GLN A 74 -11.42 -15.25 6.02
CA GLN A 74 -12.56 -14.51 6.54
C GLN A 74 -13.42 -13.89 5.43
N GLY A 75 -13.14 -14.20 4.18
CA GLY A 75 -13.90 -13.70 3.06
C GLY A 75 -13.45 -12.34 2.52
N ILE A 76 -12.28 -11.86 2.93
CA ILE A 76 -11.73 -10.59 2.47
C ILE A 76 -10.58 -10.87 1.50
N PRO A 77 -10.76 -10.67 0.19
CA PRO A 77 -9.68 -10.88 -0.77
C PRO A 77 -8.59 -9.81 -0.63
N TYR A 78 -7.39 -10.13 -1.08
CA TYR A 78 -6.24 -9.22 -1.00
C TYR A 78 -6.51 -7.86 -1.65
N ALA A 79 -7.13 -7.87 -2.84
CA ALA A 79 -7.45 -6.62 -3.53
C ALA A 79 -8.39 -5.75 -2.70
N GLY A 80 -9.40 -6.36 -2.09
CA GLY A 80 -10.33 -5.66 -1.21
C GLY A 80 -9.66 -5.11 0.03
N ALA A 81 -8.75 -5.89 0.63
CA ALA A 81 -8.01 -5.44 1.81
C ALA A 81 -7.11 -4.24 1.48
N LEU A 82 -6.44 -4.25 0.34
CA LEU A 82 -5.61 -3.13 -0.10
C LEU A 82 -6.44 -1.88 -0.38
N ASP A 83 -7.57 -2.03 -1.04
CA ASP A 83 -8.47 -0.92 -1.31
C ASP A 83 -9.00 -0.32 -0.02
N GLU A 84 -9.43 -1.16 0.92
CA GLU A 84 -9.91 -0.69 2.21
C GLU A 84 -8.81 0.01 3.00
N MET A 85 -7.60 -0.52 2.98
CA MET A 85 -6.46 0.14 3.61
C MET A 85 -6.23 1.53 3.04
N MET A 86 -6.30 1.67 1.72
CA MET A 86 -6.12 2.97 1.07
C MET A 86 -7.23 3.95 1.47
N ASP A 87 -8.48 3.49 1.57
CA ASP A 87 -9.59 4.31 2.02
C ASP A 87 -9.38 4.81 3.45
N ILE A 88 -8.95 3.93 4.34
CA ILE A 88 -8.67 4.29 5.73
C ILE A 88 -7.55 5.32 5.81
N LEU A 89 -6.47 5.12 5.05
CA LEU A 89 -5.35 6.05 5.03
C LEU A 89 -5.76 7.42 4.50
N LEU A 90 -6.53 7.45 3.42
CA LEU A 90 -7.00 8.71 2.84
C LEU A 90 -7.89 9.47 3.80
N ASP A 91 -8.82 8.79 4.47
CA ASP A 91 -9.68 9.42 5.47
C ASP A 91 -8.88 9.98 6.64
N GLY A 92 -7.79 9.30 7.02
CA GLY A 92 -6.92 9.77 8.11
C GLY A 92 -5.97 10.88 7.71
N LEU A 93 -5.66 11.01 6.43
CA LEU A 93 -4.69 11.99 5.94
C LEU A 93 -5.34 13.29 5.49
N LEU A 94 -6.52 13.23 4.90
CA LEU A 94 -7.17 14.42 4.36
C LEU A 94 -7.58 15.36 5.47
N ILE A 95 -7.33 16.63 5.23
CA ILE A 95 -7.78 17.71 6.13
C ILE A 95 -9.26 17.95 5.87
N ARG A 96 -10.04 17.90 6.96
CA ARG A 96 -11.48 18.11 6.90
C ARG A 96 -11.88 19.43 7.53
#